data_1f445b902cd22269994de991f74284f0
#
_entry.id   1f445b902cd22269994de991f74284f0
#
_cell.length_a   1.000
_cell.length_b   1.000
_cell.length_c   1.000
_cell.angle_alpha   90.00
_cell.angle_beta   90.00
_cell.angle_gamma   90.00
#
_symmetry.space_group_name_H-M   'P 1'
#
loop_
_entity.id
_entity.type
_entity.pdbx_description
1 polymer ?
#
loop_
_entity_poly.entity_id
_entity_poly.type
_entity_poly.pdbx_seq_one_letter_code
_entity_poly.pdbx_strand_id
1 'polypeptide(L)'
;SLYKVHQYEILCAASTSQYGAIAALKKCDEDVKVMFDEYKVRRKIVYDALAKMGLKVFKPKGAFYIFPDISCTGMNDEEFCDRLLMEEKVGVVPGTCFGLQGKNHIRISYAASRENLTEAMKRMAHFVTKYKK
;
A
#
# COMPACT_ATOMS: atom_id res chain seq x y z
N SER A 1 11.42 -19.36 -26.30
CA SER A 1 11.50 -20.18 -25.11
C SER A 1 10.43 -19.85 -24.09
N LEU A 2 10.32 -18.62 -23.52
CA LEU A 2 9.23 -18.24 -22.58
C LEU A 2 7.83 -18.42 -23.19
N TYR A 3 7.67 -18.11 -24.48
CA TYR A 3 6.42 -18.31 -25.19
C TYR A 3 5.99 -19.80 -25.21
N LYS A 4 6.94 -20.73 -25.40
CA LYS A 4 6.64 -22.17 -25.36
C LYS A 4 6.18 -22.62 -23.98
N VAL A 5 6.82 -22.16 -22.90
CA VAL A 5 6.43 -22.49 -21.53
C VAL A 5 5.01 -21.96 -21.27
N HIS A 6 4.77 -20.69 -21.57
CA HIS A 6 3.43 -20.07 -21.42
C HIS A 6 2.34 -20.83 -22.20
N GLN A 7 2.63 -21.29 -23.41
CA GLN A 7 1.68 -22.04 -24.25
C GLN A 7 1.26 -23.37 -23.61
N TYR A 8 2.14 -24.03 -22.86
CA TYR A 8 1.84 -25.31 -22.21
C TYR A 8 1.31 -25.18 -20.78
N GLU A 9 1.52 -24.06 -20.11
CA GLU A 9 0.94 -23.81 -18.79
C GLU A 9 -0.50 -23.27 -18.88
N ILE A 10 -0.72 -22.33 -19.77
CA ILE A 10 -2.01 -21.66 -19.98
C ILE A 10 -2.18 -21.36 -21.47
N LEU A 11 -3.03 -22.10 -22.15
CA LEU A 11 -3.30 -21.89 -23.57
C LEU A 11 -3.80 -20.48 -23.89
N CYS A 12 -4.73 -19.97 -23.07
CA CYS A 12 -5.28 -18.60 -23.17
C CYS A 12 -6.03 -18.25 -21.91
N ALA A 13 -6.32 -16.95 -21.72
CA ALA A 13 -7.25 -16.52 -20.68
C ALA A 13 -8.65 -17.09 -20.89
N ALA A 14 -9.38 -17.38 -19.81
CA ALA A 14 -10.75 -17.86 -19.88
C ALA A 14 -11.63 -16.91 -20.70
N SER A 15 -12.53 -17.44 -21.52
CA SER A 15 -13.38 -16.65 -22.42
C SER A 15 -14.18 -15.59 -21.65
N THR A 16 -14.71 -15.92 -20.48
CA THR A 16 -15.43 -14.97 -19.61
C THR A 16 -14.55 -13.78 -19.22
N SER A 17 -13.27 -14.02 -18.93
CA SER A 17 -12.30 -12.95 -18.61
C SER A 17 -12.01 -12.07 -19.82
N GLN A 18 -11.92 -12.66 -21.02
CA GLN A 18 -11.70 -11.91 -22.26
C GLN A 18 -12.90 -10.98 -22.56
N TYR A 19 -14.13 -11.49 -22.47
CA TYR A 19 -15.33 -10.65 -22.63
C TYR A 19 -15.45 -9.60 -21.54
N GLY A 20 -15.11 -9.94 -20.28
CA GLY A 20 -15.05 -8.98 -19.18
C GLY A 20 -14.05 -7.86 -19.44
N ALA A 21 -12.83 -8.19 -19.90
CA ALA A 21 -11.82 -7.21 -20.27
C ALA A 21 -12.28 -6.28 -21.41
N ILE A 22 -12.92 -6.83 -22.44
CA ILE A 22 -13.48 -6.03 -23.54
C ILE A 22 -14.55 -5.07 -23.03
N ALA A 23 -15.43 -5.52 -22.15
CA ALA A 23 -16.47 -4.67 -21.55
C ALA A 23 -15.86 -3.57 -20.68
N ALA A 24 -14.88 -3.90 -19.84
CA ALA A 24 -14.18 -2.95 -18.98
C ALA A 24 -13.50 -1.85 -19.80
N LEU A 25 -12.75 -2.22 -20.84
CA LEU A 25 -12.04 -1.26 -21.68
C LEU A 25 -12.97 -0.38 -22.52
N LYS A 26 -14.16 -0.85 -22.85
CA LYS A 26 -15.11 -0.11 -23.73
C LYS A 26 -16.15 0.71 -22.97
N LYS A 27 -16.44 0.38 -21.71
CA LYS A 27 -17.65 0.89 -21.04
C LYS A 27 -17.43 1.40 -19.61
N CYS A 28 -16.25 1.19 -18.99
CA CYS A 28 -16.07 1.44 -17.56
C CYS A 28 -15.19 2.67 -17.25
N ASP A 29 -15.04 3.62 -18.16
CA ASP A 29 -14.25 4.83 -17.95
C ASP A 29 -14.76 5.66 -16.76
N GLU A 30 -16.06 5.79 -16.60
CA GLU A 30 -16.66 6.51 -15.47
C GLU A 30 -16.46 5.76 -14.14
N ASP A 31 -16.56 4.44 -14.12
CA ASP A 31 -16.28 3.63 -12.93
C ASP A 31 -14.82 3.78 -12.50
N VAL A 32 -13.90 3.75 -13.46
CA VAL A 32 -12.46 3.98 -13.20
C VAL A 32 -12.23 5.37 -12.63
N LYS A 33 -12.90 6.39 -13.15
CA LYS A 33 -12.79 7.77 -12.66
C LYS A 33 -13.28 7.89 -11.21
N VAL A 34 -14.40 7.28 -10.87
CA VAL A 34 -14.93 7.26 -9.49
C VAL A 34 -13.94 6.59 -8.54
N MET A 35 -13.40 5.42 -8.91
CA MET A 35 -12.38 4.73 -8.11
C MET A 35 -11.11 5.58 -7.98
N PHE A 36 -10.63 6.19 -9.05
CA PHE A 36 -9.43 7.03 -9.05
C PHE A 36 -9.58 8.23 -8.11
N ASP A 37 -10.72 8.91 -8.12
CA ASP A 37 -10.97 10.05 -7.24
C ASP A 37 -11.07 9.61 -5.77
N GLU A 38 -11.66 8.46 -5.49
CA GLU A 38 -11.66 7.86 -4.15
C GLU A 38 -10.23 7.55 -3.66
N TYR A 39 -9.39 6.95 -4.51
CA TYR A 39 -8.01 6.68 -4.16
C TYR A 39 -7.17 7.94 -3.94
N LYS A 40 -7.47 9.05 -4.60
CA LYS A 40 -6.84 10.35 -4.30
C LYS A 40 -7.14 10.81 -2.87
N VAL A 41 -8.39 10.64 -2.41
CA VAL A 41 -8.79 10.99 -1.05
C VAL A 41 -8.08 10.11 -0.03
N ARG A 42 -8.09 8.78 -0.22
CA ARG A 42 -7.41 7.82 0.66
C ARG A 42 -5.91 8.08 0.73
N ARG A 43 -5.27 8.31 -0.41
CA ARG A 43 -3.86 8.70 -0.48
C ARG A 43 -3.58 9.96 0.34
N LYS A 44 -4.45 10.97 0.24
CA LYS A 44 -4.30 12.22 1.00
C LYS A 44 -4.39 11.99 2.50
N ILE A 45 -5.36 11.20 2.98
CA ILE A 45 -5.51 10.84 4.39
C ILE A 45 -4.22 10.23 4.93
N VAL A 46 -3.70 9.20 4.26
CA VAL A 46 -2.50 8.48 4.72
C VAL A 46 -1.25 9.35 4.61
N TYR A 47 -1.03 10.02 3.47
CA TYR A 47 0.13 10.88 3.26
C TYR A 47 0.22 12.01 4.28
N ASP A 48 -0.88 12.74 4.49
CA ASP A 48 -0.90 13.86 5.43
C ASP A 48 -0.66 13.39 6.88
N ALA A 49 -1.20 12.22 7.25
CA ALA A 49 -0.98 11.64 8.56
C ALA A 49 0.49 11.27 8.78
N LEU A 50 1.12 10.59 7.82
CA LEU A 50 2.55 10.22 7.90
C LEU A 50 3.45 11.46 7.96
N ALA A 51 3.16 12.48 7.16
CA ALA A 51 3.89 13.74 7.19
C ALA A 51 3.76 14.44 8.57
N LYS A 52 2.56 14.44 9.17
CA LYS A 52 2.34 14.98 10.53
C LYS A 52 3.10 14.21 11.61
N MET A 53 3.29 12.90 11.45
CA MET A 53 4.14 12.10 12.34
C MET A 53 5.63 12.44 12.19
N GLY A 54 6.00 13.19 11.15
CA GLY A 54 7.39 13.54 10.82
C GLY A 54 8.16 12.38 10.19
N LEU A 55 7.47 11.43 9.57
CA LEU A 55 8.09 10.37 8.78
C LEU A 55 8.46 10.91 7.38
N LYS A 56 9.65 10.56 6.91
CA LYS A 56 10.06 10.88 5.54
C LYS A 56 9.27 10.00 4.57
N VAL A 57 8.54 10.63 3.67
CA VAL A 57 7.69 9.90 2.71
C VAL A 57 7.55 10.65 1.41
N PHE A 58 7.71 9.93 0.29
CA PHE A 58 7.37 10.46 -1.03
C PHE A 58 5.88 10.32 -1.30
N LYS A 59 5.27 11.37 -1.85
CA LYS A 59 3.87 11.32 -2.26
C LYS A 59 3.73 10.41 -3.48
N PRO A 60 3.01 9.28 -3.39
CA PRO A 60 2.87 8.38 -4.51
C PRO A 60 2.15 9.03 -5.69
N LYS A 61 2.62 8.77 -6.91
CA LYS A 61 1.98 9.25 -8.14
C LYS A 61 1.06 8.19 -8.78
N GLY A 62 1.12 6.95 -8.30
CA GLY A 62 0.32 5.82 -8.80
C GLY A 62 0.19 4.73 -7.77
N ALA A 63 -0.49 3.64 -8.13
CA ALA A 63 -0.82 2.51 -7.27
C ALA A 63 -1.61 2.92 -6.01
N PHE A 64 -1.72 2.01 -5.06
CA PHE A 64 -2.41 2.22 -3.77
C PHE A 64 -1.49 1.88 -2.60
N TYR A 65 -0.18 2.08 -2.78
CA TYR A 65 0.84 1.87 -1.75
C TYR A 65 1.59 3.16 -1.45
N ILE A 66 2.05 3.29 -0.20
CA ILE A 66 2.94 4.34 0.26
C ILE A 66 4.07 3.71 1.08
N PHE A 67 5.27 4.29 1.01
CA PHE A 67 6.50 3.66 1.48
C PHE A 67 7.32 4.64 2.35
N PRO A 68 6.90 4.90 3.61
CA PRO A 68 7.61 5.80 4.52
C PRO A 68 8.87 5.18 5.11
N ASP A 69 9.86 6.02 5.36
CA ASP A 69 11.04 5.75 6.14
C ASP A 69 10.72 5.85 7.65
N ILE A 70 11.04 4.80 8.40
CA ILE A 70 10.77 4.68 9.85
C ILE A 70 12.06 4.77 10.68
N SER A 71 13.19 5.17 10.09
CA SER A 71 14.50 5.24 10.76
C SER A 71 14.49 6.09 12.03
N CYS A 72 13.61 7.08 12.11
CA CYS A 72 13.47 7.96 13.29
C CYS A 72 13.01 7.22 14.55
N THR A 73 12.50 5.99 14.44
CA THR A 73 12.11 5.17 15.61
C THR A 73 13.28 4.36 16.18
N GLY A 74 14.35 4.22 15.41
CA GLY A 74 15.52 3.40 15.77
C GLY A 74 15.29 1.89 15.65
N MET A 75 14.11 1.46 15.16
CA MET A 75 13.77 0.06 14.88
C MET A 75 14.15 -0.29 13.44
N ASN A 76 14.41 -1.57 13.19
CA ASN A 76 14.39 -2.09 11.82
C ASN A 76 12.95 -2.30 11.36
N ASP A 77 12.75 -2.55 10.08
CA ASP A 77 11.42 -2.65 9.46
C ASP A 77 10.62 -3.87 9.93
N GLU A 78 11.26 -5.00 10.22
CA GLU A 78 10.58 -6.19 10.75
C GLU A 78 10.10 -5.95 12.19
N GLU A 79 10.99 -5.48 13.07
CA GLU A 79 10.66 -5.15 14.46
C GLU A 79 9.52 -4.12 14.52
N PHE A 80 9.59 -3.09 13.68
CA PHE A 80 8.54 -2.07 13.62
C PHE A 80 7.19 -2.67 13.26
N CYS A 81 7.13 -3.52 12.21
CA CYS A 81 5.90 -4.15 11.75
C CYS A 81 5.31 -5.08 12.81
N ASP A 82 6.12 -5.93 13.43
CA ASP A 82 5.68 -6.86 14.46
C ASP A 82 5.12 -6.12 15.69
N ARG A 83 5.85 -5.12 16.18
CA ARG A 83 5.42 -4.35 17.34
C ARG A 83 4.18 -3.52 17.06
N LEU A 84 4.09 -2.87 15.89
CA LEU A 84 2.91 -2.12 15.50
C LEU A 84 1.68 -3.03 15.44
N LEU A 85 1.83 -4.24 14.91
CA LEU A 85 0.76 -5.24 14.87
C LEU A 85 0.35 -5.68 16.28
N MET A 86 1.31 -5.98 17.13
CA MET A 86 1.02 -6.50 18.48
C MET A 86 0.47 -5.43 19.41
N GLU A 87 1.01 -4.21 19.39
CA GLU A 87 0.62 -3.14 20.30
C GLU A 87 -0.63 -2.39 19.81
N GLU A 88 -0.72 -2.07 18.52
CA GLU A 88 -1.74 -1.19 17.96
C GLU A 88 -2.74 -1.89 17.02
N LYS A 89 -2.53 -3.16 16.72
CA LYS A 89 -3.36 -3.96 15.80
C LYS A 89 -3.43 -3.37 14.39
N VAL A 90 -2.31 -2.78 13.93
CA VAL A 90 -2.16 -2.23 12.58
C VAL A 90 -1.13 -3.05 11.84
N GLY A 91 -1.56 -3.74 10.77
CA GLY A 91 -0.71 -4.56 9.91
C GLY A 91 -0.13 -3.75 8.75
N VAL A 92 1.18 -3.80 8.60
CA VAL A 92 1.94 -3.23 7.48
C VAL A 92 3.00 -4.23 7.04
N VAL A 93 3.68 -4.00 5.93
CA VAL A 93 4.65 -4.96 5.37
C VAL A 93 6.06 -4.38 5.50
N PRO A 94 7.05 -5.18 6.02
CA PRO A 94 8.44 -4.76 6.06
C PRO A 94 8.97 -4.41 4.66
N GLY A 95 9.76 -3.36 4.57
CA GLY A 95 10.29 -2.90 3.29
C GLY A 95 11.30 -3.85 2.68
N THR A 96 12.06 -4.58 3.49
CA THR A 96 13.03 -5.60 3.05
C THR A 96 12.40 -6.73 2.25
N CYS A 97 11.08 -7.01 2.41
CA CYS A 97 10.32 -7.93 1.55
C CYS A 97 10.34 -7.52 0.06
N PHE A 98 10.68 -6.26 -0.24
CA PHE A 98 10.72 -5.71 -1.59
C PHE A 98 12.16 -5.45 -2.08
N GLY A 99 13.15 -5.99 -1.37
CA GLY A 99 14.56 -5.90 -1.69
C GLY A 99 15.36 -5.04 -0.71
N LEU A 100 16.69 -5.08 -0.83
CA LEU A 100 17.61 -4.45 0.11
C LEU A 100 17.42 -2.94 0.27
N GLN A 101 16.94 -2.26 -0.75
CA GLN A 101 16.64 -0.82 -0.71
C GLN A 101 15.41 -0.48 0.15
N GLY A 102 14.63 -1.50 0.52
CA GLY A 102 13.50 -1.35 1.44
C GLY A 102 13.87 -1.30 2.92
N LYS A 103 15.15 -1.47 3.27
CA LYS A 103 15.61 -1.40 4.66
C LYS A 103 15.17 -0.10 5.34
N ASN A 104 14.70 -0.22 6.58
CA ASN A 104 14.15 0.88 7.38
C ASN A 104 12.91 1.57 6.77
N HIS A 105 12.24 0.92 5.85
CA HIS A 105 10.97 1.38 5.30
C HIS A 105 9.86 0.36 5.59
N ILE A 106 8.64 0.82 5.51
CA ILE A 106 7.46 -0.05 5.57
C ILE A 106 6.55 0.24 4.38
N ARG A 107 5.82 -0.77 3.90
CA ARG A 107 4.80 -0.59 2.88
C ARG A 107 3.41 -0.56 3.52
N ILE A 108 2.69 0.51 3.29
CA ILE A 108 1.30 0.67 3.70
C ILE A 108 0.42 0.63 2.46
N SER A 109 -0.65 -0.17 2.49
CA SER A 109 -1.71 -0.12 1.48
C SER A 109 -2.81 0.83 1.94
N TYR A 110 -3.27 1.70 1.04
CA TYR A 110 -4.45 2.53 1.30
C TYR A 110 -5.71 2.05 0.54
N ALA A 111 -5.73 0.75 0.20
CA ALA A 111 -6.89 0.06 -0.37
C ALA A 111 -7.86 -0.43 0.74
N ALA A 112 -8.24 0.45 1.66
CA ALA A 112 -9.18 0.21 2.75
C ALA A 112 -10.17 1.36 2.86
N SER A 113 -11.23 1.24 3.68
CA SER A 113 -12.19 2.33 3.88
C SER A 113 -11.53 3.57 4.51
N ARG A 114 -12.13 4.74 4.32
CA ARG A 114 -11.60 6.00 4.88
C ARG A 114 -11.55 5.95 6.40
N GLU A 115 -12.55 5.33 7.02
CA GLU A 115 -12.69 5.15 8.47
C GLU A 115 -11.54 4.29 9.00
N ASN A 116 -11.31 3.13 8.38
CA ASN A 116 -10.24 2.21 8.76
C ASN A 116 -8.85 2.86 8.58
N LEU A 117 -8.63 3.59 7.49
CA LEU A 117 -7.38 4.31 7.26
C LEU A 117 -7.16 5.40 8.30
N THR A 118 -8.19 6.16 8.65
CA THR A 118 -8.11 7.21 9.65
C THR A 118 -7.77 6.64 11.03
N GLU A 119 -8.44 5.56 11.42
CA GLU A 119 -8.18 4.88 12.70
C GLU A 119 -6.77 4.25 12.72
N ALA A 120 -6.37 3.57 11.65
CA ALA A 120 -5.02 3.01 11.55
C ALA A 120 -3.93 4.08 11.66
N MET A 121 -4.11 5.23 11.00
CA MET A 121 -3.16 6.34 11.09
C MET A 121 -3.12 6.96 12.48
N LYS A 122 -4.24 7.03 13.20
CA LYS A 122 -4.28 7.48 14.60
C LYS A 122 -3.48 6.55 15.51
N ARG A 123 -3.68 5.24 15.40
CA ARG A 123 -2.94 4.23 16.17
C ARG A 123 -1.45 4.25 15.83
N MET A 124 -1.11 4.32 14.55
CA MET A 124 0.29 4.45 14.12
C MET A 124 0.93 5.73 14.67
N ALA A 125 0.21 6.86 14.73
CA ALA A 125 0.73 8.09 15.31
C ALA A 125 1.04 7.94 16.80
N HIS A 126 0.18 7.26 17.56
CA HIS A 126 0.44 6.92 18.97
C HIS A 126 1.72 6.08 19.10
N PHE A 127 1.86 5.03 18.29
CA PHE A 127 3.03 4.17 18.27
C PHE A 127 4.32 4.94 17.92
N VAL A 128 4.31 5.70 16.83
CA VAL A 128 5.47 6.49 16.40
C VAL A 128 5.87 7.50 17.48
N THR A 129 4.92 8.18 18.11
CA THR A 129 5.20 9.14 19.18
C THR A 129 5.89 8.47 20.38
N LYS A 130 5.52 7.23 20.71
CA LYS A 130 6.10 6.45 21.81
C LYS A 130 7.56 6.07 21.55
N TYR A 131 7.93 5.83 20.30
CA TYR A 131 9.25 5.27 19.94
C TYR A 131 10.14 6.22 19.14
N LYS A 132 9.66 7.38 18.73
CA LYS A 132 10.46 8.39 18.02
C LYS A 132 11.56 8.94 18.94
N LYS A 133 12.78 8.90 18.43
CA LYS A 133 14.00 9.43 19.06
C LYS A 133 14.26 10.87 18.63
#